data_a73adb3a6c119f37af0839880c0968b1
#
_entry.id   a73adb3a6c119f37af0839880c0968b1
#
_cell.length_a   1.000
_cell.length_b   1.000
_cell.length_c   1.000
_cell.angle_alpha   90.00
_cell.angle_beta   90.00
_cell.angle_gamma   90.00
#
_symmetry.space_group_name_H-M   'P 1'
#
loop_
_entity.id
_entity.type
_entity.pdbx_description
1 polymer ?
#
loop_
_entity_poly.entity_id
_entity_poly.type
_entity_poly.pdbx_seq_one_letter_code
_entity_poly.pdbx_strand_id
1 'polypeptide(L)'
;MSQKHINMKKIAFSVLFLSCLFGFAQQNDFQAVKFKNIGPTIMSGRVVDLAVNENNPTEFYAAYATGGLWYTNNKGTSFESVMDNAPTQNVGCVTVDWKSGLILVGTGEVNSSRSSYAGIGVLKSTDKGKTWTNIGLPDSHHISKIWVNPNDNNEIVV
;
A
#
# COMPACT_ATOMS: atom_id res chain seq x y z
N MET A 1 11.65 -29.74 70.25
CA MET A 1 11.13 -28.91 69.17
C MET A 1 12.26 -28.55 68.19
N SER A 2 12.29 -29.19 67.01
CA SER A 2 13.33 -28.95 66.00
C SER A 2 12.92 -27.77 65.16
N GLN A 3 13.62 -26.67 65.27
CA GLN A 3 13.46 -25.54 64.33
C GLN A 3 14.09 -25.91 62.99
N LYS A 4 13.27 -26.10 61.96
CA LYS A 4 13.71 -26.23 60.57
C LYS A 4 14.26 -24.87 60.10
N HIS A 5 15.57 -24.76 59.98
CA HIS A 5 16.20 -23.62 59.28
C HIS A 5 15.71 -23.59 57.84
N ILE A 6 14.82 -22.66 57.56
CA ILE A 6 14.36 -22.40 56.18
C ILE A 6 15.54 -21.80 55.42
N ASN A 7 15.97 -22.49 54.39
CA ASN A 7 17.13 -22.10 53.58
C ASN A 7 16.78 -20.88 52.71
N MET A 8 17.12 -19.68 53.19
CA MET A 8 16.81 -18.39 52.54
C MET A 8 17.25 -18.34 51.08
N LYS A 9 18.32 -19.05 50.73
CA LYS A 9 18.80 -19.13 49.32
C LYS A 9 17.78 -19.85 48.40
N LYS A 10 17.10 -20.88 48.90
CA LYS A 10 16.06 -21.60 48.14
C LYS A 10 14.78 -20.76 47.97
N ILE A 11 14.42 -19.95 48.98
CA ILE A 11 13.30 -19.02 48.89
C ILE A 11 13.59 -17.91 47.91
N ALA A 12 14.80 -17.31 47.95
CA ALA A 12 15.21 -16.28 47.03
C ALA A 12 15.23 -16.79 45.56
N PHE A 13 15.70 -18.03 45.37
CA PHE A 13 15.70 -18.64 44.03
C PHE A 13 14.29 -18.92 43.50
N SER A 14 13.37 -19.40 44.38
CA SER A 14 11.98 -19.62 44.00
C SER A 14 11.23 -18.32 43.68
N VAL A 15 11.49 -17.23 44.41
CA VAL A 15 10.89 -15.92 44.15
C VAL A 15 11.42 -15.33 42.86
N LEU A 16 12.73 -15.48 42.55
CA LEU A 16 13.33 -15.05 41.32
C LEU A 16 12.77 -15.83 40.11
N PHE A 17 12.56 -17.14 40.25
CA PHE A 17 11.98 -17.98 39.21
C PHE A 17 10.48 -17.65 38.96
N LEU A 18 9.74 -17.33 40.00
CA LEU A 18 8.33 -16.94 39.90
C LEU A 18 8.18 -15.56 39.21
N SER A 19 9.10 -14.62 39.46
CA SER A 19 9.07 -13.29 38.80
C SER A 19 9.34 -13.38 37.30
N CYS A 20 10.11 -14.35 36.82
CA CYS A 20 10.33 -14.59 35.40
C CYS A 20 9.08 -15.10 34.66
N LEU A 21 8.15 -15.76 35.38
CA LEU A 21 6.91 -16.29 34.77
C LEU A 21 5.85 -15.21 34.51
N PHE A 22 5.94 -14.06 35.20
CA PHE A 22 5.02 -12.94 34.99
C PHE A 22 5.44 -12.00 33.86
N GLY A 23 6.63 -12.16 33.27
CA GLY A 23 7.16 -11.29 32.22
C GLY A 23 6.56 -11.51 30.81
N PHE A 24 5.74 -12.57 30.63
CA PHE A 24 5.22 -12.91 29.28
C PHE A 24 3.77 -12.49 29.03
N ALA A 25 3.15 -11.75 29.93
CA ALA A 25 1.70 -11.46 29.85
C ALA A 25 1.32 -10.21 29.04
N GLN A 26 2.25 -9.48 28.45
CA GLN A 26 1.94 -8.18 27.81
C GLN A 26 2.02 -8.13 26.28
N GLN A 27 2.10 -9.28 25.60
CA GLN A 27 2.41 -9.27 24.15
C GLN A 27 1.20 -9.28 23.21
N ASN A 28 -0.06 -9.29 23.68
CA ASN A 28 -1.21 -9.53 22.80
C ASN A 28 -2.34 -8.48 22.80
N ASP A 29 -2.24 -7.40 23.54
CA ASP A 29 -3.34 -6.43 23.61
C ASP A 29 -3.59 -5.67 22.28
N PHE A 30 -2.58 -5.56 21.43
CA PHE A 30 -2.71 -4.88 20.13
C PHE A 30 -3.20 -5.78 19.00
N GLN A 31 -3.22 -7.11 19.14
CA GLN A 31 -3.72 -8.01 18.09
C GLN A 31 -5.24 -7.91 17.89
N ALA A 32 -5.97 -7.45 18.89
CA ALA A 32 -7.41 -7.21 18.80
C ALA A 32 -7.76 -5.86 18.14
N VAL A 33 -6.80 -4.96 18.01
CA VAL A 33 -7.01 -3.64 17.41
C VAL A 33 -6.92 -3.78 15.90
N LYS A 34 -8.07 -3.73 15.23
CA LYS A 34 -8.12 -3.67 13.76
C LYS A 34 -7.91 -2.24 13.33
N PHE A 35 -6.75 -1.96 12.74
CA PHE A 35 -6.52 -0.70 12.06
C PHE A 35 -7.38 -0.65 10.79
N LYS A 36 -8.14 0.43 10.62
CA LYS A 36 -8.87 0.74 9.40
C LYS A 36 -8.14 1.89 8.72
N ASN A 37 -7.81 1.71 7.45
CA ASN A 37 -7.35 2.83 6.64
C ASN A 37 -8.52 3.82 6.51
N ILE A 38 -8.32 5.06 6.96
CA ILE A 38 -9.31 6.15 6.90
C ILE A 38 -8.94 7.21 5.87
N GLY A 39 -7.88 7.03 5.12
CA GLY A 39 -7.41 8.00 4.15
C GLY A 39 -6.71 7.38 2.97
N PRO A 40 -6.35 8.20 2.00
CA PRO A 40 -6.44 9.66 2.01
C PRO A 40 -7.89 10.14 1.90
N THR A 41 -8.28 11.08 2.75
CA THR A 41 -9.61 11.73 2.71
C THR A 41 -9.62 12.89 1.73
N ILE A 42 -8.46 13.35 1.31
CA ILE A 42 -8.24 14.42 0.33
C ILE A 42 -7.11 13.97 -0.59
N MET A 43 -7.28 14.22 -1.89
CA MET A 43 -6.22 14.01 -2.88
C MET A 43 -4.99 14.85 -2.50
N SER A 44 -3.83 14.21 -2.42
CA SER A 44 -2.59 14.85 -2.00
C SER A 44 -1.50 14.68 -3.06
N GLY A 45 -0.62 15.66 -3.14
CA GLY A 45 0.51 15.63 -4.06
C GLY A 45 0.17 16.21 -5.44
N ARG A 46 1.12 16.06 -6.35
CA ARG A 46 1.01 16.52 -7.74
C ARG A 46 0.32 15.48 -8.60
N VAL A 47 -0.52 15.89 -9.54
CA VAL A 47 -0.97 15.03 -10.62
C VAL A 47 0.24 14.69 -11.49
N VAL A 48 0.52 13.41 -11.66
CA VAL A 48 1.65 12.91 -12.45
C VAL A 48 1.20 12.31 -13.77
N ASP A 49 0.01 11.74 -13.83
CA ASP A 49 -0.53 11.14 -15.05
C ASP A 49 -2.07 11.09 -15.01
N LEU A 50 -2.68 10.96 -16.20
CA LEU A 50 -4.11 10.80 -16.40
C LEU A 50 -4.36 9.66 -17.38
N ALA A 51 -5.24 8.73 -17.04
CA ALA A 51 -5.75 7.73 -17.96
C ALA A 51 -7.23 8.01 -18.24
N VAL A 52 -7.51 8.55 -19.43
CA VAL A 52 -8.85 8.95 -19.84
C VAL A 52 -9.47 7.85 -20.70
N ASN A 53 -10.75 7.55 -20.49
CA ASN A 53 -11.51 6.67 -21.35
C ASN A 53 -11.89 7.40 -22.66
N GLU A 54 -11.24 7.05 -23.76
CA GLU A 54 -11.47 7.71 -25.06
C GLU A 54 -12.92 7.56 -25.56
N ASN A 55 -13.60 6.46 -25.19
CA ASN A 55 -14.98 6.22 -25.55
C ASN A 55 -15.99 6.97 -24.64
N ASN A 56 -15.55 7.36 -23.44
CA ASN A 56 -16.35 8.11 -22.48
C ASN A 56 -15.45 9.08 -21.70
N PRO A 57 -15.12 10.27 -22.21
CA PRO A 57 -14.20 11.21 -21.56
C PRO A 57 -14.69 11.78 -20.23
N THR A 58 -15.90 11.42 -19.78
CA THR A 58 -16.34 11.74 -18.41
C THR A 58 -15.73 10.84 -17.35
N GLU A 59 -15.12 9.74 -17.81
CA GLU A 59 -14.52 8.68 -17.00
C GLU A 59 -13.01 8.69 -17.17
N PHE A 60 -12.29 8.83 -16.06
CA PHE A 60 -10.84 8.79 -16.06
C PHE A 60 -10.26 8.48 -14.68
N TYR A 61 -9.00 8.07 -14.68
CA TYR A 61 -8.18 7.97 -13.49
C TYR A 61 -7.19 9.12 -13.44
N ALA A 62 -7.01 9.70 -12.25
CA ALA A 62 -6.00 10.71 -11.95
C ALA A 62 -4.98 10.11 -10.98
N ALA A 63 -3.71 10.09 -11.40
CA ALA A 63 -2.59 9.59 -10.62
C ALA A 63 -1.89 10.75 -9.91
N TYR A 64 -1.71 10.61 -8.60
CA TYR A 64 -1.04 11.59 -7.76
C TYR A 64 0.28 11.01 -7.24
N ALA A 65 1.33 11.80 -7.26
CA ALA A 65 2.69 11.38 -6.89
C ALA A 65 2.79 10.68 -5.53
N THR A 66 2.05 11.18 -4.55
CA THR A 66 2.02 10.67 -3.16
C THR A 66 0.61 10.46 -2.63
N GLY A 67 -0.39 10.62 -3.49
CA GLY A 67 -1.81 10.53 -3.12
C GLY A 67 -2.53 9.35 -3.76
N GLY A 68 -1.80 8.42 -4.39
CA GLY A 68 -2.36 7.24 -5.03
C GLY A 68 -3.13 7.54 -6.31
N LEU A 69 -4.04 6.64 -6.64
CA LEU A 69 -4.87 6.70 -7.85
C LEU A 69 -6.33 6.98 -7.49
N TRP A 70 -6.93 7.91 -8.20
CA TRP A 70 -8.30 8.36 -7.99
C TRP A 70 -9.12 8.20 -9.27
N TYR A 71 -10.34 7.71 -9.12
CA TYR A 71 -11.26 7.45 -10.20
C TYR A 71 -12.42 8.45 -10.18
N THR A 72 -12.85 8.88 -11.36
CA THR A 72 -14.08 9.64 -11.56
C THR A 72 -14.82 9.13 -12.78
N ASN A 73 -16.16 9.19 -12.74
CA ASN A 73 -17.05 8.91 -13.87
C ASN A 73 -17.98 10.08 -14.21
N ASN A 74 -17.71 11.25 -13.63
CA ASN A 74 -18.57 12.43 -13.75
C ASN A 74 -17.78 13.72 -14.00
N LYS A 75 -16.76 13.63 -14.85
CA LYS A 75 -15.91 14.77 -15.26
C LYS A 75 -15.13 15.41 -14.10
N GLY A 76 -14.79 14.62 -13.07
CA GLY A 76 -14.07 15.15 -11.91
C GLY A 76 -14.93 15.91 -10.90
N THR A 77 -16.26 15.82 -10.99
CA THR A 77 -17.15 16.43 -9.98
C THR A 77 -17.00 15.74 -8.63
N SER A 78 -16.74 14.43 -8.64
CA SER A 78 -16.35 13.66 -7.47
C SER A 78 -15.31 12.62 -7.84
N PHE A 79 -14.51 12.22 -6.85
CA PHE A 79 -13.47 11.22 -7.00
C PHE A 79 -13.59 10.15 -5.92
N GLU A 80 -13.23 8.93 -6.28
CA GLU A 80 -13.11 7.78 -5.40
C GLU A 80 -11.65 7.31 -5.38
N SER A 81 -11.09 7.10 -4.19
CA SER A 81 -9.76 6.50 -4.06
C SER A 81 -9.81 5.03 -4.40
N VAL A 82 -8.89 4.57 -5.25
CA VAL A 82 -8.84 3.17 -5.69
C VAL A 82 -7.53 2.46 -5.33
N MET A 83 -6.67 3.11 -4.55
CA MET A 83 -5.40 2.53 -4.08
C MET A 83 -5.32 2.38 -2.56
N ASP A 84 -6.41 2.49 -1.82
CA ASP A 84 -6.39 2.40 -0.36
C ASP A 84 -5.84 1.06 0.16
N ASN A 85 -6.01 -0.01 -0.62
CA ASN A 85 -5.50 -1.36 -0.32
C ASN A 85 -4.18 -1.67 -1.03
N ALA A 86 -3.60 -0.72 -1.77
CA ALA A 86 -2.32 -0.91 -2.43
C ALA A 86 -1.16 -0.83 -1.42
N PRO A 87 -0.05 -1.54 -1.68
CA PRO A 87 1.11 -1.56 -0.79
C PRO A 87 1.87 -0.22 -0.77
N THR A 88 1.59 0.68 -1.71
CA THR A 88 2.16 2.05 -1.75
C THR A 88 1.16 3.01 -2.38
N GLN A 89 1.28 4.30 -2.03
CA GLN A 89 0.55 5.41 -2.64
C GLN A 89 1.45 6.26 -3.57
N ASN A 90 2.72 5.85 -3.75
CA ASN A 90 3.67 6.58 -4.58
C ASN A 90 3.50 6.18 -6.04
N VAL A 91 2.97 7.07 -6.86
CA VAL A 91 2.65 6.81 -8.27
C VAL A 91 3.55 7.63 -9.19
N GLY A 92 4.09 6.98 -10.21
CA GLY A 92 4.83 7.60 -11.31
C GLY A 92 4.01 7.75 -12.59
N CYS A 93 3.24 6.70 -12.93
CA CYS A 93 2.36 6.70 -14.11
C CYS A 93 1.20 5.72 -13.94
N VAL A 94 0.17 5.87 -14.78
CA VAL A 94 -0.97 4.96 -14.87
C VAL A 94 -1.29 4.64 -16.33
N THR A 95 -1.65 3.39 -16.59
CA THR A 95 -2.17 2.94 -17.88
C THR A 95 -3.38 2.05 -17.66
N VAL A 96 -4.44 2.28 -18.44
CA VAL A 96 -5.70 1.55 -18.32
C VAL A 96 -6.10 1.00 -19.68
N ASP A 97 -6.31 -0.31 -19.74
CA ASP A 97 -7.05 -0.90 -20.85
C ASP A 97 -8.55 -0.89 -20.50
N TRP A 98 -9.25 0.05 -21.07
CA TRP A 98 -10.67 0.27 -20.80
C TRP A 98 -11.58 -0.85 -21.31
N LYS A 99 -11.11 -1.72 -22.21
CA LYS A 99 -11.90 -2.87 -22.70
C LYS A 99 -11.91 -4.00 -21.71
N SER A 100 -10.75 -4.34 -21.15
CA SER A 100 -10.60 -5.44 -20.17
C SER A 100 -10.78 -4.98 -18.72
N GLY A 101 -10.66 -3.66 -18.45
CA GLY A 101 -10.62 -3.10 -17.11
C GLY A 101 -9.28 -3.31 -16.40
N LEU A 102 -8.22 -3.65 -17.14
CA LEU A 102 -6.87 -3.77 -16.62
C LEU A 102 -6.33 -2.39 -16.26
N ILE A 103 -5.85 -2.25 -15.03
CA ILE A 103 -5.15 -1.06 -14.55
C ILE A 103 -3.70 -1.46 -14.22
N LEU A 104 -2.76 -0.72 -14.77
CA LEU A 104 -1.34 -0.82 -14.43
C LEU A 104 -0.87 0.50 -13.85
N VAL A 105 -0.16 0.42 -12.73
CA VAL A 105 0.44 1.57 -12.06
C VAL A 105 1.94 1.34 -11.95
N GLY A 106 2.71 2.23 -12.57
CA GLY A 106 4.13 2.35 -12.33
C GLY A 106 4.34 3.16 -11.06
N THR A 107 5.01 2.56 -10.08
CA THR A 107 5.20 3.20 -8.78
C THR A 107 6.48 4.02 -8.73
N GLY A 108 6.52 5.01 -7.82
CA GLY A 108 7.65 5.91 -7.63
C GLY A 108 7.61 7.12 -8.55
N GLU A 109 7.65 8.30 -7.96
CA GLU A 109 7.55 9.58 -8.67
C GLU A 109 8.83 9.90 -9.45
N VAL A 110 8.70 10.29 -10.72
CA VAL A 110 9.82 10.60 -11.64
C VAL A 110 10.10 12.09 -11.80
N ASN A 111 9.32 12.97 -11.22
CA ASN A 111 9.37 14.42 -11.47
C ASN A 111 10.53 15.15 -10.78
N SER A 112 11.52 14.42 -10.25
CA SER A 112 12.77 14.96 -9.68
C SER A 112 12.55 16.18 -8.78
N SER A 113 11.72 16.03 -7.75
CA SER A 113 11.42 17.04 -6.76
C SER A 113 12.24 16.81 -5.48
N ARG A 114 12.20 17.78 -4.55
CA ARG A 114 12.82 17.64 -3.22
C ARG A 114 12.30 16.44 -2.43
N SER A 115 11.15 15.92 -2.78
CA SER A 115 10.48 14.80 -2.11
C SER A 115 9.96 13.78 -3.11
N SER A 116 10.84 13.32 -4.03
CA SER A 116 10.53 12.20 -4.91
C SER A 116 10.67 10.90 -4.12
N TYR A 117 9.56 10.21 -3.94
CA TYR A 117 9.50 8.96 -3.18
C TYR A 117 9.69 7.77 -4.10
N ALA A 118 10.46 6.79 -3.65
CA ALA A 118 10.68 5.54 -4.37
C ALA A 118 9.41 4.70 -4.43
N GLY A 119 9.27 3.97 -5.52
CA GLY A 119 8.25 2.95 -5.73
C GLY A 119 8.72 1.55 -5.36
N ILE A 120 7.92 0.58 -5.75
CA ILE A 120 8.13 -0.85 -5.49
C ILE A 120 7.90 -1.70 -6.75
N GLY A 121 7.98 -1.09 -7.94
CA GLY A 121 7.75 -1.75 -9.21
C GLY A 121 6.38 -1.46 -9.82
N VAL A 122 5.87 -2.40 -10.61
CA VAL A 122 4.58 -2.28 -11.32
C VAL A 122 3.47 -2.98 -10.55
N LEU A 123 2.41 -2.25 -10.26
CA LEU A 123 1.19 -2.79 -9.67
C LEU A 123 0.12 -3.01 -10.75
N LYS A 124 -0.59 -4.13 -10.63
CA LYS A 124 -1.69 -4.55 -11.50
C LYS A 124 -2.97 -4.71 -10.71
N SER A 125 -4.06 -4.20 -11.25
CA SER A 125 -5.43 -4.49 -10.79
C SER A 125 -6.30 -4.88 -11.98
N THR A 126 -7.25 -5.81 -11.77
CA THR A 126 -8.27 -6.23 -12.75
C THR A 126 -9.68 -6.10 -12.21
N ASP A 127 -9.83 -5.46 -11.05
CA ASP A 127 -11.09 -5.32 -10.31
C ASP A 127 -11.38 -3.86 -9.93
N LYS A 128 -10.95 -2.94 -10.79
CA LYS A 128 -11.09 -1.47 -10.63
C LYS A 128 -10.39 -0.90 -9.40
N GLY A 129 -9.23 -1.48 -9.04
CA GLY A 129 -8.41 -0.99 -7.93
C GLY A 129 -8.79 -1.53 -6.55
N LYS A 130 -9.68 -2.53 -6.46
CA LYS A 130 -10.03 -3.16 -5.18
C LYS A 130 -8.89 -4.00 -4.63
N THR A 131 -8.18 -4.70 -5.52
CA THR A 131 -6.98 -5.47 -5.17
C THR A 131 -5.82 -5.16 -6.10
N TRP A 132 -4.60 -5.25 -5.57
CA TRP A 132 -3.38 -4.93 -6.27
C TRP A 132 -2.34 -6.04 -6.12
N THR A 133 -1.69 -6.37 -7.23
CA THR A 133 -0.61 -7.37 -7.28
C THR A 133 0.62 -6.73 -7.91
N ASN A 134 1.79 -6.88 -7.28
CA ASN A 134 3.05 -6.50 -7.91
C ASN A 134 3.41 -7.54 -8.98
N ILE A 135 3.61 -7.09 -10.22
CA ILE A 135 3.88 -7.95 -11.38
C ILE A 135 5.34 -7.88 -11.85
N GLY A 136 6.18 -7.12 -11.17
CA GLY A 136 7.62 -7.08 -11.46
C GLY A 136 8.29 -5.76 -11.18
N LEU A 137 9.60 -5.73 -11.46
CA LEU A 137 10.49 -4.59 -11.27
C LEU A 137 10.54 -4.05 -9.82
N PRO A 138 10.60 -4.92 -8.77
CA PRO A 138 10.50 -4.49 -7.37
C PRO A 138 11.62 -3.53 -6.97
N ASP A 139 12.79 -3.62 -7.61
CA ASP A 139 13.95 -2.77 -7.36
C ASP A 139 13.96 -1.48 -8.20
N SER A 140 12.92 -1.26 -9.00
CA SER A 140 12.74 -0.05 -9.80
C SER A 140 12.15 1.04 -8.93
N HIS A 141 12.96 2.03 -8.61
CA HIS A 141 12.55 3.13 -7.72
C HIS A 141 11.57 4.10 -8.37
N HIS A 142 11.64 4.26 -9.69
CA HIS A 142 10.86 5.26 -10.41
C HIS A 142 10.44 4.72 -11.78
N ILE A 143 9.14 4.61 -12.03
CA ILE A 143 8.59 4.17 -13.31
C ILE A 143 7.82 5.32 -13.93
N SER A 144 8.32 5.80 -15.09
CA SER A 144 7.83 7.02 -15.74
C SER A 144 6.70 6.78 -16.71
N LYS A 145 6.65 5.59 -17.32
CA LYS A 145 5.64 5.26 -18.33
C LYS A 145 5.46 3.76 -18.47
N ILE A 146 4.23 3.37 -18.77
CA ILE A 146 3.85 2.00 -19.12
C ILE A 146 2.98 2.07 -20.37
N TRP A 147 3.23 1.18 -21.32
CA TRP A 147 2.37 0.95 -22.48
C TRP A 147 1.92 -0.50 -22.50
N VAL A 148 0.67 -0.70 -22.83
CA VAL A 148 0.08 -2.01 -23.07
C VAL A 148 -0.20 -2.14 -24.56
N ASN A 149 0.16 -3.27 -25.16
CA ASN A 149 -0.21 -3.54 -26.54
C ASN A 149 -1.75 -3.65 -26.63
N PRO A 150 -2.41 -2.80 -27.46
CA PRO A 150 -3.88 -2.79 -27.56
C PRO A 150 -4.47 -4.09 -28.13
N ASN A 151 -3.63 -4.93 -28.73
CA ASN A 151 -4.03 -6.21 -29.31
C ASN A 151 -3.70 -7.40 -28.40
N ASP A 152 -2.78 -7.24 -27.44
CA ASP A 152 -2.38 -8.27 -26.49
C ASP A 152 -1.99 -7.66 -25.13
N ASN A 153 -2.86 -7.76 -24.15
CA ASN A 153 -2.65 -7.22 -22.79
C ASN A 153 -1.53 -7.90 -22.01
N ASN A 154 -0.94 -8.99 -22.53
CA ASN A 154 0.23 -9.63 -21.93
C ASN A 154 1.54 -9.00 -22.40
N GLU A 155 1.48 -8.19 -23.43
CA GLU A 155 2.66 -7.46 -23.94
C GLU A 155 2.66 -6.04 -23.36
N ILE A 156 3.61 -5.80 -22.47
CA ILE A 156 3.74 -4.56 -21.68
C ILE A 156 5.16 -4.03 -21.85
N VAL A 157 5.29 -2.74 -22.12
CA VAL A 157 6.57 -2.02 -22.18
C VAL A 157 6.61 -1.03 -21.01
N VAL A 158 7.71 -1.05 -20.26
CA VAL A 158 7.95 -0.20 -19.09
C VAL A 158 9.22 0.62 -19.29
#